data_fdee5c02da1de623c092b3db37819b6a
#
_entry.id   fdee5c02da1de623c092b3db37819b6a
#
_cell.length_a   1.000
_cell.length_b   1.000
_cell.length_c   1.000
_cell.angle_alpha   90.00
_cell.angle_beta   90.00
_cell.angle_gamma   90.00
#
_symmetry.space_group_name_H-M   'P 1'
#
loop_
_entity.id
_entity.type
_entity.pdbx_description
1 polymer ?
#
loop_
_entity_poly.entity_id
_entity_poly.type
_entity_poly.pdbx_seq_one_letter_code
_entity_poly.pdbx_strand_id
1 'polypeptide(L)'
;MPFRRAAVTRLPLRGAGPRGMEAAALVVAAPVFWVLAGNAGFLRAALQDREPADPGTWAFAAVLVAMLVALHALLLVCWPRRLLKPVVAVMTVATAAAAWFGTRYGVVMDPGMLRNVLRTDAAEATELLSWPLLLHLALYAGLPLLLLWRLRLRPQGWRRALLQRGAVGAAALAVLAGGVLALYQPLASLTRNDHGLRYRIVPAALAWSAGAVLAADAGAATRAKSPIGVDARPGPSWAGATRPRVVVLVVGETARAASWQLAGYPRETTPRLATLPVADLGAVAACGTSTETSLPCLFAPVGRRDYDESRIRGQESLLHVLARAGVAVHWRDNQSGCKGVCDGLPGDRVDARLAPGLCDGQRCLDEGLIADIDARLARARGTQLWVLHMLGNHGPSYFRRYPATFEHFRPACRQDDLRLCSEDEVRNAYDNALRYTDHVLAATIARLAAAGDRVDSALLYVSDHGESLGEYGLYLHGVPYAVAPAVQREVPMLLWTSRGYESVVGLAKGCLRPALARERAAGRVAHDHVFHTLLGLLDVRTALHEPALDLTAPCRPDGTTAVAQR
;
A
#
# COMPACT_ATOMS: atom_id res chain seq x y z
N MET A 1 -11.26 -1.89 -96.89
CA MET A 1 -10.44 -2.83 -96.09
C MET A 1 -10.37 -2.31 -94.67
N PRO A 2 -10.99 -2.96 -93.69
CA PRO A 2 -10.92 -2.51 -92.32
C PRO A 2 -9.81 -3.25 -91.54
N PHE A 3 -8.93 -2.48 -90.90
CA PHE A 3 -7.88 -2.99 -90.02
C PHE A 3 -8.49 -3.65 -88.74
N ARG A 4 -8.24 -4.92 -88.52
CA ARG A 4 -8.53 -5.66 -87.29
C ARG A 4 -7.54 -5.20 -86.20
N ARG A 5 -8.04 -4.58 -85.14
CA ARG A 5 -7.26 -4.33 -83.92
C ARG A 5 -7.11 -5.66 -83.15
N ALA A 6 -5.90 -6.10 -83.00
CA ALA A 6 -5.58 -7.25 -82.11
C ALA A 6 -5.84 -6.87 -80.63
N ALA A 7 -6.67 -7.64 -79.97
CA ALA A 7 -6.95 -7.53 -78.55
C ALA A 7 -5.73 -8.07 -77.76
N VAL A 8 -4.94 -7.20 -77.13
CA VAL A 8 -3.90 -7.56 -76.21
C VAL A 8 -4.56 -8.00 -74.89
N THR A 9 -4.69 -9.32 -74.66
CA THR A 9 -5.08 -9.89 -73.40
C THR A 9 -4.03 -9.56 -72.35
N ARG A 10 -4.31 -8.58 -71.48
CA ARG A 10 -3.52 -8.34 -70.27
C ARG A 10 -3.79 -9.49 -69.28
N LEU A 11 -2.80 -10.37 -69.11
CA LEU A 11 -2.77 -11.31 -67.98
C LEU A 11 -2.87 -10.51 -66.68
N PRO A 12 -3.79 -10.83 -65.75
CA PRO A 12 -3.86 -10.17 -64.47
C PRO A 12 -2.61 -10.57 -63.68
N LEU A 13 -1.65 -9.67 -63.56
CA LEU A 13 -0.61 -9.72 -62.57
C LEU A 13 -1.32 -9.91 -61.20
N ARG A 14 -1.19 -11.12 -60.64
CA ARG A 14 -1.62 -11.39 -59.25
C ARG A 14 -0.95 -10.33 -58.36
N GLY A 15 -1.67 -9.28 -58.07
CA GLY A 15 -1.22 -8.25 -57.11
C GLY A 15 -0.84 -8.94 -55.83
N ALA A 16 0.40 -8.77 -55.42
CA ALA A 16 0.84 -9.17 -54.09
C ALA A 16 -0.14 -8.55 -53.09
N GLY A 17 -0.95 -9.38 -52.46
CA GLY A 17 -1.95 -8.93 -51.47
C GLY A 17 -1.29 -8.06 -50.41
N PRO A 18 -1.99 -7.14 -49.77
CA PRO A 18 -1.41 -6.17 -48.88
C PRO A 18 -0.51 -6.85 -47.85
N ARG A 19 0.79 -6.48 -47.86
CA ARG A 19 1.78 -6.95 -46.88
C ARG A 19 1.32 -6.52 -45.48
N GLY A 20 0.84 -7.46 -44.66
CA GLY A 20 0.36 -7.22 -43.31
C GLY A 20 0.26 -8.52 -42.52
N MET A 21 0.24 -8.42 -41.20
CA MET A 21 0.08 -9.56 -40.29
C MET A 21 -1.41 -9.93 -40.14
N GLU A 22 -1.71 -11.20 -39.99
CA GLU A 22 -3.05 -11.66 -39.58
C GLU A 22 -3.29 -11.34 -38.11
N ALA A 23 -4.52 -10.99 -37.73
CA ALA A 23 -4.84 -10.65 -36.34
C ALA A 23 -4.59 -11.85 -35.39
N ALA A 24 -4.83 -13.09 -35.87
CA ALA A 24 -4.53 -14.30 -35.11
C ALA A 24 -3.01 -14.45 -34.79
N ALA A 25 -2.14 -14.05 -35.73
CA ALA A 25 -0.69 -14.08 -35.49
C ALA A 25 -0.26 -13.07 -34.43
N LEU A 26 -0.88 -11.88 -34.36
CA LEU A 26 -0.62 -10.91 -33.29
C LEU A 26 -1.12 -11.43 -31.93
N VAL A 27 -2.24 -12.15 -31.89
CA VAL A 27 -2.78 -12.79 -30.67
C VAL A 27 -1.80 -13.81 -30.08
N VAL A 28 -0.89 -14.39 -30.87
CA VAL A 28 0.16 -15.30 -30.39
C VAL A 28 1.49 -14.56 -30.17
N ALA A 29 1.88 -13.67 -31.08
CA ALA A 29 3.19 -13.00 -31.02
C ALA A 29 3.33 -12.06 -29.80
N ALA A 30 2.27 -11.31 -29.44
CA ALA A 30 2.30 -10.44 -28.28
C ALA A 30 2.46 -11.22 -26.95
N PRO A 31 1.69 -12.30 -26.68
CA PRO A 31 1.94 -13.19 -25.54
C PRO A 31 3.35 -13.77 -25.46
N VAL A 32 3.92 -14.23 -26.56
CA VAL A 32 5.31 -14.72 -26.59
C VAL A 32 6.26 -13.63 -26.10
N PHE A 33 6.12 -12.43 -26.63
CA PHE A 33 6.93 -11.29 -26.18
C PHE A 33 6.73 -11.01 -24.68
N TRP A 34 5.50 -10.93 -24.20
CA TRP A 34 5.22 -10.65 -22.77
C TRP A 34 5.78 -11.73 -21.84
N VAL A 35 5.70 -12.99 -22.23
CA VAL A 35 6.24 -14.09 -21.42
C VAL A 35 7.76 -14.01 -21.34
N LEU A 36 8.43 -13.80 -22.47
CA LEU A 36 9.90 -13.77 -22.52
C LEU A 36 10.48 -12.48 -21.90
N ALA A 37 9.83 -11.34 -22.11
CA ALA A 37 10.32 -10.05 -21.65
C ALA A 37 9.82 -9.65 -20.25
N GLY A 38 8.60 -10.06 -19.89
CA GLY A 38 7.92 -9.57 -18.68
C GLY A 38 7.80 -10.57 -17.54
N ASN A 39 7.95 -11.88 -17.79
CA ASN A 39 7.67 -12.91 -16.78
C ASN A 39 8.92 -13.61 -16.22
N ALA A 40 10.11 -13.01 -16.38
CA ALA A 40 11.36 -13.56 -15.84
C ALA A 40 11.32 -13.75 -14.31
N GLY A 41 10.65 -12.86 -13.58
CA GLY A 41 10.47 -12.96 -12.12
C GLY A 41 9.62 -14.17 -11.72
N PHE A 42 8.52 -14.41 -12.45
CA PHE A 42 7.69 -15.60 -12.26
C PHE A 42 8.48 -16.88 -12.58
N LEU A 43 9.15 -16.93 -13.73
CA LEU A 43 9.90 -18.12 -14.16
C LEU A 43 11.04 -18.44 -13.19
N ARG A 44 11.78 -17.44 -12.70
CA ARG A 44 12.80 -17.65 -11.67
C ARG A 44 12.22 -18.27 -10.39
N ALA A 45 11.14 -17.71 -9.89
CA ALA A 45 10.49 -18.23 -8.69
C ALA A 45 9.94 -19.66 -8.87
N ALA A 46 9.41 -19.96 -10.06
CA ALA A 46 8.91 -21.31 -10.36
C ALA A 46 10.03 -22.36 -10.53
N LEU A 47 11.27 -21.92 -10.82
CA LEU A 47 12.42 -22.79 -11.07
C LEU A 47 13.46 -22.79 -9.94
N GLN A 48 13.30 -21.98 -8.89
CA GLN A 48 14.31 -21.74 -7.84
C GLN A 48 14.78 -23.01 -7.12
N ASP A 49 13.87 -23.98 -6.92
CA ASP A 49 14.15 -25.23 -6.20
C ASP A 49 14.48 -26.40 -7.15
N ARG A 50 14.81 -26.12 -8.42
CA ARG A 50 15.10 -27.11 -9.44
C ARG A 50 16.54 -27.04 -9.92
N GLU A 51 17.16 -28.20 -10.13
CA GLU A 51 18.52 -28.26 -10.66
C GLU A 51 18.56 -27.90 -12.14
N PRO A 52 19.41 -26.90 -12.55
CA PRO A 52 19.55 -26.51 -13.96
C PRO A 52 20.13 -27.62 -14.85
N ALA A 53 20.87 -28.56 -14.29
CA ALA A 53 21.45 -29.70 -15.01
C ALA A 53 20.44 -30.82 -15.32
N ASP A 54 19.27 -30.84 -14.65
CA ASP A 54 18.22 -31.81 -14.90
C ASP A 54 17.41 -31.47 -16.15
N PRO A 55 17.38 -32.36 -17.18
CA PRO A 55 16.54 -32.16 -18.37
C PRO A 55 15.04 -31.99 -18.04
N GLY A 56 14.56 -32.58 -16.95
CA GLY A 56 13.18 -32.43 -16.47
C GLY A 56 12.86 -31.00 -16.08
N THR A 57 13.83 -30.23 -15.58
CA THR A 57 13.67 -28.81 -15.28
C THR A 57 13.35 -27.99 -16.54
N TRP A 58 14.03 -28.27 -17.65
CA TRP A 58 13.79 -27.58 -18.91
C TRP A 58 12.49 -27.99 -19.58
N ALA A 59 12.11 -29.27 -19.47
CA ALA A 59 10.81 -29.75 -19.92
C ALA A 59 9.68 -29.06 -19.14
N PHE A 60 9.79 -28.98 -17.82
CA PHE A 60 8.86 -28.23 -16.96
C PHE A 60 8.79 -26.75 -17.36
N ALA A 61 9.93 -26.08 -17.54
CA ALA A 61 9.98 -24.68 -17.96
C ALA A 61 9.32 -24.45 -19.34
N ALA A 62 9.55 -25.35 -20.31
CA ALA A 62 8.96 -25.24 -21.64
C ALA A 62 7.44 -25.38 -21.61
N VAL A 63 6.90 -26.34 -20.86
CA VAL A 63 5.45 -26.50 -20.68
C VAL A 63 4.87 -25.28 -19.97
N LEU A 64 5.53 -24.77 -18.93
CA LEU A 64 5.10 -23.59 -18.18
C LEU A 64 5.06 -22.35 -19.07
N VAL A 65 6.10 -22.10 -19.88
CA VAL A 65 6.13 -21.01 -20.89
C VAL A 65 4.99 -21.15 -21.89
N ALA A 66 4.74 -22.37 -22.42
CA ALA A 66 3.63 -22.62 -23.34
C ALA A 66 2.28 -22.31 -22.67
N MET A 67 2.08 -22.71 -21.43
CA MET A 67 0.87 -22.39 -20.66
C MET A 67 0.69 -20.88 -20.45
N LEU A 68 1.75 -20.16 -20.14
CA LEU A 68 1.70 -18.69 -19.98
C LEU A 68 1.34 -18.01 -21.31
N VAL A 69 1.95 -18.42 -22.42
CA VAL A 69 1.61 -17.91 -23.76
C VAL A 69 0.13 -18.19 -24.08
N ALA A 70 -0.34 -19.42 -23.82
CA ALA A 70 -1.72 -19.80 -24.03
C ALA A 70 -2.70 -18.98 -23.18
N LEU A 71 -2.39 -18.77 -21.89
CA LEU A 71 -3.19 -17.93 -20.98
C LEU A 71 -3.34 -16.49 -21.51
N HIS A 72 -2.24 -15.89 -21.93
CA HIS A 72 -2.26 -14.52 -22.44
C HIS A 72 -2.90 -14.44 -23.83
N ALA A 73 -2.80 -15.48 -24.66
CA ALA A 73 -3.52 -15.54 -25.94
C ALA A 73 -5.04 -15.56 -25.73
N LEU A 74 -5.55 -16.26 -24.69
CA LEU A 74 -6.95 -16.22 -24.32
C LEU A 74 -7.45 -14.82 -23.93
N LEU A 75 -6.62 -14.01 -23.29
CA LEU A 75 -6.96 -12.61 -22.99
C LEU A 75 -7.15 -11.77 -24.25
N LEU A 76 -6.47 -12.12 -25.35
CA LEU A 76 -6.52 -11.35 -26.60
C LEU A 76 -7.51 -11.87 -27.64
N VAL A 77 -7.86 -13.15 -27.59
CA VAL A 77 -8.62 -13.82 -28.65
C VAL A 77 -10.00 -13.22 -28.91
N CYS A 78 -10.65 -12.68 -27.87
CA CYS A 78 -11.99 -12.11 -27.93
C CYS A 78 -12.03 -10.65 -28.46
N TRP A 79 -10.89 -9.94 -28.50
CA TRP A 79 -10.89 -8.53 -28.87
C TRP A 79 -11.10 -8.34 -30.39
N PRO A 80 -12.02 -7.45 -30.83
CA PRO A 80 -12.21 -7.16 -32.23
C PRO A 80 -10.93 -6.55 -32.84
N ARG A 81 -10.71 -6.76 -34.14
CA ARG A 81 -9.49 -6.32 -34.84
C ARG A 81 -9.15 -4.85 -34.60
N ARG A 82 -10.18 -3.97 -34.50
CA ARG A 82 -9.99 -2.53 -34.29
C ARG A 82 -9.41 -2.20 -32.91
N LEU A 83 -9.75 -2.99 -31.89
CA LEU A 83 -9.31 -2.82 -30.51
C LEU A 83 -8.06 -3.64 -30.17
N LEU A 84 -7.68 -4.61 -31.00
CA LEU A 84 -6.57 -5.53 -30.69
C LEU A 84 -5.23 -4.77 -30.50
N LYS A 85 -4.90 -3.82 -31.41
CA LYS A 85 -3.66 -3.03 -31.27
C LYS A 85 -3.67 -2.11 -30.04
N PRO A 86 -4.70 -1.30 -29.74
CA PRO A 86 -4.77 -0.55 -28.50
C PRO A 86 -4.64 -1.42 -27.25
N VAL A 87 -5.32 -2.57 -27.21
CA VAL A 87 -5.25 -3.49 -26.07
C VAL A 87 -3.84 -4.05 -25.90
N VAL A 88 -3.22 -4.53 -26.99
CA VAL A 88 -1.82 -4.98 -26.95
C VAL A 88 -0.89 -3.86 -26.50
N ALA A 89 -1.10 -2.63 -26.96
CA ALA A 89 -0.28 -1.47 -26.56
C ALA A 89 -0.37 -1.22 -25.05
N VAL A 90 -1.58 -1.11 -24.51
CA VAL A 90 -1.80 -0.89 -23.07
C VAL A 90 -1.18 -2.02 -22.24
N MET A 91 -1.45 -3.26 -22.63
CA MET A 91 -0.90 -4.43 -21.92
C MET A 91 0.63 -4.51 -22.01
N THR A 92 1.24 -4.06 -23.11
CA THR A 92 2.71 -4.03 -23.25
C THR A 92 3.32 -3.01 -22.31
N VAL A 93 2.78 -1.80 -22.23
CA VAL A 93 3.26 -0.77 -21.27
C VAL A 93 3.11 -1.27 -19.83
N ALA A 94 1.93 -1.78 -19.50
CA ALA A 94 1.62 -2.30 -18.18
C ALA A 94 2.54 -3.49 -17.80
N THR A 95 2.81 -4.40 -18.75
CA THR A 95 3.77 -5.51 -18.55
C THR A 95 5.17 -5.01 -18.30
N ALA A 96 5.66 -4.05 -19.09
CA ALA A 96 7.01 -3.49 -18.92
C ALA A 96 7.16 -2.81 -17.56
N ALA A 97 6.18 -2.00 -17.14
CA ALA A 97 6.20 -1.36 -15.82
C ALA A 97 6.15 -2.41 -14.69
N ALA A 98 5.21 -3.36 -14.74
CA ALA A 98 5.08 -4.40 -13.71
C ALA A 98 6.33 -5.29 -13.63
N ALA A 99 6.96 -5.62 -14.77
CA ALA A 99 8.20 -6.38 -14.80
C ALA A 99 9.37 -5.62 -14.14
N TRP A 100 9.45 -4.31 -14.34
CA TRP A 100 10.44 -3.47 -13.67
C TRP A 100 10.28 -3.51 -12.16
N PHE A 101 9.11 -3.11 -11.65
CA PHE A 101 8.86 -3.07 -10.22
C PHE A 101 8.91 -4.46 -9.58
N GLY A 102 8.41 -5.49 -10.27
CA GLY A 102 8.48 -6.86 -9.79
C GLY A 102 9.90 -7.42 -9.69
N THR A 103 10.77 -7.10 -10.64
CA THR A 103 12.17 -7.58 -10.63
C THR A 103 13.10 -6.71 -9.79
N ARG A 104 12.78 -5.41 -9.68
CA ARG A 104 13.64 -4.43 -8.99
C ARG A 104 13.32 -4.33 -7.50
N TYR A 105 12.05 -4.37 -7.14
CA TYR A 105 11.57 -4.15 -5.77
C TYR A 105 10.81 -5.34 -5.16
N GLY A 106 10.61 -6.41 -5.94
CA GLY A 106 9.85 -7.59 -5.48
C GLY A 106 8.33 -7.38 -5.44
N VAL A 107 7.84 -6.28 -6.00
CA VAL A 107 6.41 -5.93 -5.99
C VAL A 107 5.61 -6.93 -6.82
N VAL A 108 4.44 -7.32 -6.32
CA VAL A 108 3.49 -8.17 -7.04
C VAL A 108 2.20 -7.40 -7.33
N MET A 109 1.60 -7.66 -8.51
CA MET A 109 0.46 -6.88 -9.02
C MET A 109 -0.88 -7.48 -8.57
N ASP A 110 -1.09 -7.59 -7.25
CA ASP A 110 -2.37 -7.97 -6.67
C ASP A 110 -3.38 -6.80 -6.69
N PRO A 111 -4.67 -7.02 -6.36
CA PRO A 111 -5.67 -5.94 -6.35
C PRO A 111 -5.34 -4.79 -5.40
N GLY A 112 -4.70 -5.09 -4.24
CA GLY A 112 -4.28 -4.07 -3.27
C GLY A 112 -3.18 -3.18 -3.84
N MET A 113 -2.13 -3.77 -4.41
CA MET A 113 -1.05 -3.03 -5.06
C MET A 113 -1.54 -2.24 -6.27
N LEU A 114 -2.42 -2.82 -7.10
CA LEU A 114 -2.96 -2.08 -8.24
C LEU A 114 -3.78 -0.86 -7.78
N ARG A 115 -4.57 -0.99 -6.71
CA ARG A 115 -5.29 0.15 -6.14
C ARG A 115 -4.33 1.20 -5.60
N ASN A 116 -3.25 0.78 -4.94
CA ASN A 116 -2.19 1.69 -4.49
C ASN A 116 -1.61 2.48 -5.67
N VAL A 117 -1.22 1.81 -6.75
CA VAL A 117 -0.71 2.44 -7.98
C VAL A 117 -1.72 3.43 -8.58
N LEU A 118 -3.00 3.08 -8.64
CA LEU A 118 -4.05 3.95 -9.19
C LEU A 118 -4.34 5.18 -8.32
N ARG A 119 -3.98 5.14 -7.04
CA ARG A 119 -4.20 6.21 -6.04
C ARG A 119 -2.92 6.91 -5.62
N THR A 120 -1.78 6.54 -6.20
CA THR A 120 -0.49 7.22 -6.04
C THR A 120 -0.60 8.65 -6.56
N ASP A 121 -0.18 9.63 -5.78
CA ASP A 121 -0.19 11.04 -6.19
C ASP A 121 0.97 11.37 -7.16
N ALA A 122 0.90 12.54 -7.79
CA ALA A 122 1.88 12.94 -8.80
C ALA A 122 3.29 13.12 -8.20
N ALA A 123 3.41 13.54 -6.95
CA ALA A 123 4.70 13.74 -6.29
C ALA A 123 5.37 12.39 -5.99
N GLU A 124 4.59 11.42 -5.50
CA GLU A 124 5.05 10.05 -5.28
C GLU A 124 5.44 9.37 -6.60
N ALA A 125 4.60 9.51 -7.63
CA ALA A 125 4.88 8.97 -8.96
C ALA A 125 6.18 9.53 -9.56
N THR A 126 6.49 10.82 -9.35
CA THR A 126 7.73 11.44 -9.85
C THR A 126 8.96 10.94 -9.12
N GLU A 127 8.89 10.60 -7.84
CA GLU A 127 9.98 10.00 -7.07
C GLU A 127 10.36 8.60 -7.57
N LEU A 128 9.42 7.88 -8.20
CA LEU A 128 9.65 6.57 -8.81
C LEU A 128 10.27 6.65 -10.21
N LEU A 129 10.27 7.85 -10.85
CA LEU A 129 10.82 8.04 -12.19
C LEU A 129 12.34 8.14 -12.15
N SER A 130 13.00 7.01 -12.37
CA SER A 130 14.46 6.94 -12.49
C SER A 130 14.90 6.80 -13.95
N TRP A 131 16.12 7.25 -14.27
CA TRP A 131 16.68 7.07 -15.61
C TRP A 131 16.73 5.60 -16.07
N PRO A 132 17.10 4.62 -15.22
CA PRO A 132 17.02 3.20 -15.57
C PRO A 132 15.60 2.71 -15.88
N LEU A 133 14.56 3.21 -15.17
CA LEU A 133 13.16 2.92 -15.49
C LEU A 133 12.79 3.45 -16.88
N LEU A 134 13.16 4.69 -17.18
CA LEU A 134 12.87 5.30 -18.49
C LEU A 134 13.53 4.51 -19.63
N LEU A 135 14.77 4.08 -19.47
CA LEU A 135 15.46 3.23 -20.44
C LEU A 135 14.77 1.86 -20.58
N HIS A 136 14.37 1.24 -19.47
CA HIS A 136 13.62 -0.02 -19.49
C HIS A 136 12.28 0.14 -20.24
N LEU A 137 11.53 1.18 -19.96
CA LEU A 137 10.26 1.46 -20.65
C LEU A 137 10.49 1.77 -22.13
N ALA A 138 11.55 2.49 -22.50
CA ALA A 138 11.88 2.74 -23.89
C ALA A 138 12.18 1.43 -24.66
N LEU A 139 12.89 0.49 -24.05
CA LEU A 139 13.25 -0.79 -24.66
C LEU A 139 12.07 -1.80 -24.68
N TYR A 140 11.38 -1.97 -23.56
CA TYR A 140 10.37 -3.03 -23.39
C TYR A 140 8.94 -2.58 -23.68
N ALA A 141 8.70 -1.28 -23.78
CA ALA A 141 7.41 -0.74 -24.24
C ALA A 141 7.58 0.12 -25.49
N GLY A 142 8.43 1.14 -25.49
CA GLY A 142 8.57 2.10 -26.60
C GLY A 142 8.91 1.45 -27.93
N LEU A 143 9.93 0.59 -27.98
CA LEU A 143 10.31 -0.13 -29.19
C LEU A 143 9.21 -1.08 -29.68
N PRO A 144 8.62 -1.96 -28.85
CA PRO A 144 7.47 -2.77 -29.27
C PRO A 144 6.26 -1.97 -29.75
N LEU A 145 5.97 -0.82 -29.12
CA LEU A 145 4.88 0.07 -29.55
C LEU A 145 5.16 0.69 -30.91
N LEU A 146 6.39 1.09 -31.20
CA LEU A 146 6.79 1.58 -32.50
C LEU A 146 6.62 0.51 -33.59
N LEU A 147 7.01 -0.74 -33.29
CA LEU A 147 6.79 -1.88 -34.19
C LEU A 147 5.29 -2.16 -34.38
N LEU A 148 4.51 -2.16 -33.29
CA LEU A 148 3.07 -2.35 -33.34
C LEU A 148 2.37 -1.24 -34.13
N TRP A 149 2.82 0.00 -34.02
CA TRP A 149 2.26 1.12 -34.79
C TRP A 149 2.50 0.97 -36.29
N ARG A 150 3.72 0.57 -36.69
CA ARG A 150 4.08 0.29 -38.09
C ARG A 150 3.39 -0.94 -38.67
N LEU A 151 2.98 -1.87 -37.81
CA LEU A 151 2.33 -3.10 -38.22
C LEU A 151 0.95 -2.82 -38.83
N ARG A 152 0.68 -3.37 -40.02
CA ARG A 152 -0.64 -3.33 -40.65
C ARG A 152 -1.33 -4.66 -40.44
N LEU A 153 -2.54 -4.67 -39.83
CA LEU A 153 -3.37 -5.87 -39.71
C LEU A 153 -4.20 -6.05 -40.98
N ARG A 154 -4.09 -7.23 -41.59
CA ARG A 154 -4.86 -7.56 -42.82
C ARG A 154 -6.35 -7.53 -42.51
N PRO A 155 -7.17 -6.90 -43.38
CA PRO A 155 -8.61 -7.05 -43.32
C PRO A 155 -8.99 -8.50 -43.68
N GLN A 156 -9.88 -9.07 -42.88
CA GLN A 156 -10.36 -10.44 -43.07
C GLN A 156 -11.88 -10.48 -42.98
N GLY A 157 -12.50 -11.36 -43.74
CA GLY A 157 -13.93 -11.65 -43.59
C GLY A 157 -14.22 -12.22 -42.18
N TRP A 158 -15.35 -11.87 -41.60
CA TRP A 158 -15.72 -12.23 -40.24
C TRP A 158 -15.66 -13.74 -39.95
N ARG A 159 -16.10 -14.60 -40.91
CA ARG A 159 -16.04 -16.06 -40.77
C ARG A 159 -14.61 -16.57 -40.63
N ARG A 160 -13.71 -16.12 -41.50
CA ARG A 160 -12.28 -16.51 -41.44
C ARG A 160 -11.64 -16.00 -40.14
N ALA A 161 -11.93 -14.78 -39.74
CA ALA A 161 -11.44 -14.21 -38.48
C ALA A 161 -11.92 -15.01 -37.26
N LEU A 162 -13.20 -15.42 -37.26
CA LEU A 162 -13.78 -16.25 -36.20
C LEU A 162 -13.16 -17.65 -36.16
N LEU A 163 -13.01 -18.31 -37.30
CA LEU A 163 -12.39 -19.66 -37.38
C LEU A 163 -10.93 -19.63 -36.91
N GLN A 164 -10.14 -18.67 -37.37
CA GLN A 164 -8.74 -18.59 -36.97
C GLN A 164 -8.58 -18.27 -35.46
N ARG A 165 -9.35 -17.36 -34.93
CA ARG A 165 -9.34 -17.04 -33.51
C ARG A 165 -9.89 -18.16 -32.65
N GLY A 166 -10.96 -18.80 -33.11
CA GLY A 166 -11.50 -20.00 -32.48
C GLY A 166 -10.48 -21.14 -32.42
N ALA A 167 -9.72 -21.36 -33.51
CA ALA A 167 -8.64 -22.33 -33.53
C ALA A 167 -7.50 -21.98 -32.56
N VAL A 168 -7.08 -20.67 -32.47
CA VAL A 168 -6.09 -20.22 -31.49
C VAL A 168 -6.63 -20.41 -30.08
N GLY A 169 -7.88 -20.04 -29.80
CA GLY A 169 -8.52 -20.25 -28.50
C GLY A 169 -8.61 -21.71 -28.09
N ALA A 170 -9.04 -22.59 -29.02
CA ALA A 170 -9.10 -24.02 -28.76
C ALA A 170 -7.72 -24.63 -28.51
N ALA A 171 -6.71 -24.24 -29.31
CA ALA A 171 -5.32 -24.66 -29.10
C ALA A 171 -4.78 -24.16 -27.73
N ALA A 172 -5.05 -22.92 -27.37
CA ALA A 172 -4.66 -22.37 -26.08
C ALA A 172 -5.31 -23.13 -24.90
N LEU A 173 -6.60 -23.42 -24.98
CA LEU A 173 -7.29 -24.24 -23.97
C LEU A 173 -6.72 -25.66 -23.90
N ALA A 174 -6.41 -26.30 -25.04
CA ALA A 174 -5.78 -27.61 -25.07
C ALA A 174 -4.39 -27.60 -24.42
N VAL A 175 -3.57 -26.56 -24.69
CA VAL A 175 -2.24 -26.37 -24.05
C VAL A 175 -2.38 -26.18 -22.54
N LEU A 176 -3.33 -25.38 -22.09
CA LEU A 176 -3.58 -25.19 -20.65
C LEU A 176 -4.05 -26.49 -19.99
N ALA A 177 -5.02 -27.18 -20.57
CA ALA A 177 -5.54 -28.44 -20.02
C ALA A 177 -4.44 -29.52 -19.99
N GLY A 178 -3.72 -29.73 -21.10
CA GLY A 178 -2.61 -30.67 -21.19
C GLY A 178 -1.47 -30.32 -20.22
N GLY A 179 -1.12 -29.01 -20.09
CA GLY A 179 -0.12 -28.54 -19.17
C GLY A 179 -0.51 -28.75 -17.70
N VAL A 180 -1.77 -28.48 -17.34
CA VAL A 180 -2.27 -28.76 -15.98
C VAL A 180 -2.22 -30.24 -15.68
N LEU A 181 -2.63 -31.10 -16.60
CA LEU A 181 -2.57 -32.56 -16.42
C LEU A 181 -1.13 -33.05 -16.30
N ALA A 182 -0.23 -32.60 -17.17
CA ALA A 182 1.17 -33.00 -17.18
C ALA A 182 1.95 -32.50 -15.94
N LEU A 183 1.61 -31.31 -15.43
CA LEU A 183 2.33 -30.64 -14.34
C LEU A 183 1.48 -30.53 -13.06
N TYR A 184 0.45 -31.36 -12.89
CA TYR A 184 -0.50 -31.24 -11.77
C TYR A 184 0.19 -31.16 -10.40
N GLN A 185 1.07 -32.10 -10.10
CA GLN A 185 1.77 -32.14 -8.80
C GLN A 185 2.72 -30.95 -8.59
N PRO A 186 3.61 -30.61 -9.56
CA PRO A 186 4.45 -29.40 -9.42
C PRO A 186 3.66 -28.12 -9.30
N LEU A 187 2.59 -27.94 -10.07
CA LEU A 187 1.76 -26.73 -10.00
C LEU A 187 0.99 -26.64 -8.67
N ALA A 188 0.47 -27.77 -8.17
CA ALA A 188 -0.19 -27.82 -6.88
C ALA A 188 0.78 -27.47 -5.73
N SER A 189 2.03 -27.95 -5.81
CA SER A 189 3.08 -27.58 -4.86
C SER A 189 3.42 -26.10 -4.91
N LEU A 190 3.68 -25.56 -6.11
CA LEU A 190 3.99 -24.14 -6.30
C LEU A 190 2.89 -23.23 -5.78
N THR A 191 1.62 -23.51 -6.11
CA THR A 191 0.49 -22.67 -5.68
C THR A 191 0.20 -22.76 -4.18
N ARG A 192 0.53 -23.90 -3.55
CA ARG A 192 0.39 -24.09 -2.10
C ARG A 192 1.48 -23.37 -1.34
N ASN A 193 2.71 -23.38 -1.85
CA ASN A 193 3.87 -22.81 -1.17
C ASN A 193 3.98 -21.29 -1.37
N ASP A 194 3.55 -20.75 -2.52
CA ASP A 194 3.55 -19.31 -2.79
C ASP A 194 2.21 -18.87 -3.41
N HIS A 195 1.29 -18.45 -2.55
CA HIS A 195 0.00 -17.90 -2.97
C HIS A 195 0.13 -16.58 -3.76
N GLY A 196 1.25 -15.86 -3.61
CA GLY A 196 1.56 -14.62 -4.30
C GLY A 196 2.04 -14.83 -5.74
N LEU A 197 2.51 -16.04 -6.06
CA LEU A 197 3.13 -16.35 -7.35
C LEU A 197 2.24 -16.01 -8.56
N ARG A 198 0.92 -16.24 -8.45
CA ARG A 198 -0.07 -15.90 -9.50
C ARG A 198 -0.06 -14.43 -9.88
N TYR A 199 0.26 -13.53 -8.96
CA TYR A 199 0.30 -12.09 -9.20
C TYR A 199 1.59 -11.61 -9.89
N ARG A 200 2.55 -12.51 -10.10
CA ARG A 200 3.75 -12.26 -10.91
C ARG A 200 3.54 -12.57 -12.39
N ILE A 201 2.40 -13.18 -12.77
CA ILE A 201 2.06 -13.52 -14.17
C ILE A 201 1.50 -12.29 -14.88
N VAL A 202 2.34 -11.50 -15.52
CA VAL A 202 1.92 -10.27 -16.20
C VAL A 202 1.82 -10.47 -17.72
N PRO A 203 0.80 -9.88 -18.39
CA PRO A 203 -0.23 -8.96 -17.89
C PRO A 203 -1.51 -9.60 -17.33
N ALA A 204 -1.61 -10.93 -17.21
CA ALA A 204 -2.83 -11.59 -16.74
C ALA A 204 -3.21 -11.16 -15.32
N ALA A 205 -2.24 -11.07 -14.41
CA ALA A 205 -2.45 -10.58 -13.04
C ALA A 205 -3.01 -9.15 -13.02
N LEU A 206 -2.47 -8.27 -13.86
CA LEU A 206 -2.95 -6.88 -13.98
C LEU A 206 -4.40 -6.82 -14.49
N ALA A 207 -4.74 -7.63 -15.50
CA ALA A 207 -6.12 -7.70 -16.02
C ALA A 207 -7.10 -8.19 -14.95
N TRP A 208 -6.71 -9.23 -14.20
CA TRP A 208 -7.49 -9.76 -13.08
C TRP A 208 -7.66 -8.72 -11.96
N SER A 209 -6.56 -8.13 -11.52
CA SER A 209 -6.56 -7.14 -10.43
C SER A 209 -7.34 -5.88 -10.81
N ALA A 210 -7.24 -5.43 -12.08
CA ALA A 210 -8.05 -4.32 -12.58
C ALA A 210 -9.54 -4.66 -12.56
N GLY A 211 -9.93 -5.84 -13.01
CA GLY A 211 -11.31 -6.31 -12.93
C GLY A 211 -11.84 -6.36 -11.49
N ALA A 212 -11.03 -6.88 -10.57
CA ALA A 212 -11.38 -6.96 -9.15
C ALA A 212 -11.53 -5.57 -8.49
N VAL A 213 -10.60 -4.65 -8.77
CA VAL A 213 -10.66 -3.26 -8.26
C VAL A 213 -11.87 -2.53 -8.82
N LEU A 214 -12.09 -2.60 -10.14
CA LEU A 214 -13.24 -1.93 -10.78
C LEU A 214 -14.57 -2.48 -10.27
N ALA A 215 -14.69 -3.80 -10.07
CA ALA A 215 -15.90 -4.41 -9.52
C ALA A 215 -16.17 -3.96 -8.07
N ALA A 216 -15.12 -3.91 -7.24
CA ALA A 216 -15.22 -3.44 -5.86
C ALA A 216 -15.57 -1.95 -5.78
N ASP A 217 -14.89 -1.10 -6.56
CA ASP A 217 -15.09 0.34 -6.54
C ASP A 217 -16.43 0.75 -7.18
N ALA A 218 -16.92 0.05 -8.22
CA ALA A 218 -18.25 0.28 -8.78
C ALA A 218 -19.36 -0.02 -7.75
N GLY A 219 -19.18 -1.05 -6.92
CA GLY A 219 -20.09 -1.34 -5.82
C GLY A 219 -20.05 -0.31 -4.69
N ALA A 220 -18.88 0.29 -4.46
CA ALA A 220 -18.68 1.29 -3.40
C ALA A 220 -19.14 2.70 -3.82
N ALA A 221 -18.90 3.10 -5.06
CA ALA A 221 -19.21 4.46 -5.57
C ALA A 221 -20.71 4.79 -5.58
N THR A 222 -21.58 3.78 -5.56
CA THR A 222 -23.03 3.94 -5.61
C THR A 222 -23.70 3.93 -4.23
N ARG A 223 -22.96 3.64 -3.14
CA ARG A 223 -23.51 3.52 -1.78
C ARG A 223 -22.86 4.56 -0.86
N ALA A 224 -23.71 5.36 -0.19
CA ALA A 224 -23.26 6.09 1.00
C ALA A 224 -22.72 5.10 2.03
N LYS A 225 -21.64 5.46 2.72
CA LYS A 225 -21.09 4.63 3.79
C LYS A 225 -22.17 4.36 4.84
N SER A 226 -22.30 3.10 5.24
CA SER A 226 -23.23 2.72 6.31
C SER A 226 -22.75 3.30 7.64
N PRO A 227 -23.62 4.00 8.38
CA PRO A 227 -23.26 4.53 9.68
C PRO A 227 -22.96 3.39 10.67
N ILE A 228 -21.93 3.60 11.51
CA ILE A 228 -21.58 2.71 12.62
C ILE A 228 -21.55 3.50 13.93
N GLY A 229 -21.73 2.81 15.07
CA GLY A 229 -21.71 3.46 16.39
C GLY A 229 -22.74 4.58 16.51
N VAL A 230 -23.95 4.37 15.99
CA VAL A 230 -25.06 5.35 16.05
C VAL A 230 -25.49 5.66 17.48
N ASP A 231 -25.15 4.79 18.43
CA ASP A 231 -25.35 4.88 19.87
C ASP A 231 -24.20 5.63 20.60
N ALA A 232 -23.23 6.14 19.86
CA ALA A 232 -22.04 6.80 20.42
C ALA A 232 -22.44 8.04 21.22
N ARG A 233 -21.93 8.13 22.46
CA ARG A 233 -22.23 9.21 23.40
C ARG A 233 -21.03 9.52 24.30
N PRO A 234 -20.96 10.74 24.88
CA PRO A 234 -19.97 11.08 25.89
C PRO A 234 -20.02 10.14 27.09
N GLY A 235 -18.87 9.80 27.62
CA GLY A 235 -18.77 9.07 28.89
C GLY A 235 -18.85 10.00 30.10
N PRO A 236 -18.89 9.44 31.32
CA PRO A 236 -19.09 10.19 32.57
C PRO A 236 -18.05 11.27 32.84
N SER A 237 -16.81 11.06 32.39
CA SER A 237 -15.73 12.02 32.60
C SER A 237 -15.91 13.36 31.89
N TRP A 238 -16.89 13.45 30.95
CA TRP A 238 -17.17 14.72 30.26
C TRP A 238 -17.93 15.71 31.14
N ALA A 239 -18.80 15.22 32.02
CA ALA A 239 -19.66 16.07 32.86
C ALA A 239 -18.87 16.96 33.85
N GLY A 240 -17.67 16.51 34.26
CA GLY A 240 -16.83 17.25 35.21
C GLY A 240 -15.64 17.96 34.56
N ALA A 241 -15.58 18.01 33.23
CA ALA A 241 -14.44 18.58 32.52
C ALA A 241 -14.36 20.11 32.69
N THR A 242 -13.35 20.60 33.40
CA THR A 242 -13.11 22.03 33.61
C THR A 242 -12.12 22.62 32.59
N ARG A 243 -11.37 21.77 31.91
CA ARG A 243 -10.38 22.14 30.89
C ARG A 243 -10.66 21.43 29.58
N PRO A 244 -10.27 22.02 28.44
CA PRO A 244 -10.31 21.32 27.16
C PRO A 244 -9.48 20.04 27.21
N ARG A 245 -9.97 19.00 26.52
CA ARG A 245 -9.27 17.73 26.35
C ARG A 245 -8.84 17.59 24.90
N VAL A 246 -7.56 17.36 24.65
CA VAL A 246 -7.01 17.18 23.30
C VAL A 246 -6.26 15.86 23.23
N VAL A 247 -6.77 14.94 22.41
CA VAL A 247 -6.03 13.72 22.02
C VAL A 247 -5.43 13.95 20.65
N VAL A 248 -4.14 13.72 20.52
CA VAL A 248 -3.42 13.77 19.24
C VAL A 248 -3.14 12.33 18.83
N LEU A 249 -3.72 11.90 17.72
CA LEU A 249 -3.32 10.66 17.05
C LEU A 249 -2.33 11.02 15.95
N VAL A 250 -1.09 10.57 16.07
CA VAL A 250 -0.11 10.69 15.01
C VAL A 250 -0.06 9.37 14.25
N VAL A 251 -0.51 9.38 13.01
CA VAL A 251 -0.38 8.25 12.10
C VAL A 251 0.95 8.40 11.38
N GLY A 252 1.93 7.56 11.76
CA GLY A 252 3.21 7.47 11.08
C GLY A 252 3.07 6.72 9.76
N GLU A 253 4.06 6.88 8.90
CA GLU A 253 4.12 6.29 7.58
C GLU A 253 5.41 5.46 7.45
N THR A 254 5.27 4.20 7.10
CA THR A 254 6.38 3.26 6.80
C THR A 254 7.46 3.12 7.89
N ALA A 255 7.16 3.42 9.15
CA ALA A 255 8.11 3.18 10.23
C ALA A 255 8.03 1.72 10.71
N ARG A 256 9.15 0.99 10.58
CA ARG A 256 9.23 -0.42 11.00
C ARG A 256 9.75 -0.56 12.43
N ALA A 257 9.20 -1.49 13.20
CA ALA A 257 9.65 -1.76 14.57
C ALA A 257 11.11 -2.23 14.62
N ALA A 258 11.57 -2.95 13.60
CA ALA A 258 12.94 -3.45 13.50
C ALA A 258 14.03 -2.34 13.45
N SER A 259 13.66 -1.09 13.13
CA SER A 259 14.57 0.07 13.16
C SER A 259 14.22 1.08 14.27
N TRP A 260 13.35 0.71 15.22
CA TRP A 260 12.91 1.56 16.31
C TRP A 260 13.73 1.32 17.58
N GLN A 261 14.53 2.31 18.01
CA GLN A 261 15.45 2.18 19.16
C GLN A 261 14.71 1.75 20.44
N LEU A 262 13.54 2.33 20.73
CA LEU A 262 12.74 1.96 21.91
C LEU A 262 12.24 0.53 21.87
N ALA A 263 12.15 -0.10 20.69
CA ALA A 263 11.84 -1.52 20.54
C ALA A 263 13.08 -2.43 20.62
N GLY A 264 14.28 -1.87 20.83
CA GLY A 264 15.52 -2.63 20.98
C GLY A 264 16.48 -2.56 19.81
N TYR A 265 16.22 -1.71 18.80
CA TYR A 265 17.17 -1.49 17.73
C TYR A 265 18.45 -0.83 18.25
N PRO A 266 19.67 -1.34 17.87
CA PRO A 266 20.92 -0.90 18.50
C PRO A 266 21.37 0.51 18.10
N ARG A 267 20.79 1.10 17.04
CA ARG A 267 21.15 2.45 16.59
C ARG A 267 20.20 3.48 17.20
N GLU A 268 20.72 4.68 17.48
CA GLU A 268 19.97 5.77 18.09
C GLU A 268 19.02 6.45 17.09
N THR A 269 17.93 5.78 16.77
CA THR A 269 16.89 6.31 15.87
C THR A 269 15.80 7.09 16.61
N THR A 270 15.66 6.91 17.93
CA THR A 270 14.66 7.62 18.75
C THR A 270 15.26 8.22 20.03
N PRO A 271 16.38 8.98 19.94
CA PRO A 271 17.11 9.47 21.11
C PRO A 271 16.32 10.47 21.95
N ARG A 272 15.43 11.28 21.36
CA ARG A 272 14.62 12.27 22.09
C ARG A 272 13.47 11.60 22.83
N LEU A 273 12.75 10.69 22.19
CA LEU A 273 11.67 9.93 22.83
C LEU A 273 12.19 9.07 23.98
N ALA A 274 13.41 8.55 23.88
CA ALA A 274 14.05 7.77 24.94
C ALA A 274 14.24 8.56 26.25
N THR A 275 14.27 9.88 26.19
CA THR A 275 14.36 10.76 27.39
C THR A 275 12.99 11.18 27.94
N LEU A 276 11.91 10.89 27.22
CA LEU A 276 10.56 11.32 27.60
C LEU A 276 9.80 10.19 28.33
N PRO A 277 8.82 10.55 29.17
CA PRO A 277 8.01 9.57 29.89
C PRO A 277 6.93 8.93 28.99
N VAL A 278 7.33 8.41 27.84
CA VAL A 278 6.44 7.68 26.91
C VAL A 278 6.29 6.21 27.33
N ALA A 279 5.14 5.61 27.02
CA ALA A 279 4.94 4.18 27.06
C ALA A 279 5.08 3.63 25.65
N ASP A 280 6.21 3.00 25.36
CA ASP A 280 6.45 2.33 24.10
C ASP A 280 5.87 0.92 24.13
N LEU A 281 5.14 0.52 23.10
CA LEU A 281 4.47 -0.78 22.98
C LEU A 281 5.27 -1.81 22.16
N GLY A 282 6.47 -1.42 21.70
CA GLY A 282 7.37 -2.29 20.96
C GLY A 282 6.90 -2.57 19.53
N ALA A 283 7.10 -3.80 19.09
CA ALA A 283 6.64 -4.28 17.79
C ALA A 283 5.14 -4.61 17.84
N VAL A 284 4.35 -3.87 17.10
CA VAL A 284 2.89 -3.97 17.03
C VAL A 284 2.50 -4.48 15.65
N ALA A 285 1.57 -5.45 15.58
CA ALA A 285 1.12 -5.98 14.29
C ALA A 285 0.27 -4.95 13.54
N ALA A 286 0.72 -4.56 12.35
CA ALA A 286 -0.01 -3.67 11.45
C ALA A 286 -1.18 -4.39 10.76
N CYS A 287 -2.20 -3.64 10.39
CA CYS A 287 -3.37 -4.19 9.70
C CYS A 287 -3.11 -4.51 8.22
N GLY A 288 -2.20 -3.80 7.61
CA GLY A 288 -1.81 -3.96 6.21
C GLY A 288 -0.32 -3.75 6.01
N THR A 289 0.12 -3.84 4.77
CA THR A 289 1.48 -3.61 4.31
C THR A 289 1.56 -2.41 3.36
N SER A 290 0.49 -1.65 3.26
CA SER A 290 0.39 -0.40 2.49
C SER A 290 -0.63 0.51 3.14
N THR A 291 -0.46 1.82 3.00
CA THR A 291 -1.36 2.85 3.52
C THR A 291 -2.80 2.64 3.04
N GLU A 292 -2.97 2.24 1.78
CA GLU A 292 -4.27 2.01 1.16
C GLU A 292 -5.08 0.90 1.86
N THR A 293 -4.41 -0.09 2.43
CA THR A 293 -5.02 -1.19 3.19
C THR A 293 -5.05 -0.89 4.68
N SER A 294 -3.93 -0.42 5.22
CA SER A 294 -3.72 -0.31 6.66
C SER A 294 -4.54 0.81 7.28
N LEU A 295 -4.59 1.98 6.62
CA LEU A 295 -5.25 3.15 7.17
C LEU A 295 -6.78 2.94 7.35
N PRO A 296 -7.57 2.49 6.36
CA PRO A 296 -8.98 2.19 6.59
C PRO A 296 -9.21 1.14 7.68
N CYS A 297 -8.35 0.15 7.76
CA CYS A 297 -8.45 -0.92 8.75
C CYS A 297 -8.14 -0.43 10.17
N LEU A 298 -7.16 0.44 10.35
CA LEU A 298 -6.79 1.06 11.63
C LEU A 298 -7.98 1.80 12.29
N PHE A 299 -8.85 2.39 11.47
CA PHE A 299 -10.02 3.13 11.91
C PHE A 299 -11.33 2.31 11.87
N ALA A 300 -11.25 1.01 11.63
CA ALA A 300 -12.40 0.10 11.62
C ALA A 300 -12.50 -0.70 12.92
N PRO A 301 -13.70 -0.99 13.43
CA PRO A 301 -13.87 -1.74 14.67
C PRO A 301 -13.44 -3.21 14.56
N VAL A 302 -13.44 -3.77 13.35
CA VAL A 302 -13.12 -5.18 13.10
C VAL A 302 -11.62 -5.44 13.04
N GLY A 303 -10.82 -4.44 12.66
CA GLY A 303 -9.37 -4.54 12.57
C GLY A 303 -8.88 -5.63 11.60
N ARG A 304 -7.67 -6.14 11.85
CA ARG A 304 -7.05 -7.22 11.07
C ARG A 304 -7.60 -8.60 11.40
N ARG A 305 -8.03 -8.82 12.63
CA ARG A 305 -8.54 -10.12 13.12
C ARG A 305 -9.77 -10.61 12.35
N ASP A 306 -10.60 -9.69 11.86
CA ASP A 306 -11.82 -9.99 11.07
C ASP A 306 -11.86 -9.08 9.83
N TYR A 307 -10.74 -9.07 9.08
CA TYR A 307 -10.52 -8.18 7.95
C TYR A 307 -11.43 -8.52 6.78
N ASP A 308 -12.33 -7.61 6.46
CA ASP A 308 -13.14 -7.59 5.24
C ASP A 308 -13.04 -6.20 4.61
N GLU A 309 -12.32 -6.10 3.49
CA GLU A 309 -12.11 -4.82 2.81
C GLU A 309 -13.42 -4.15 2.39
N SER A 310 -14.38 -4.93 1.89
CA SER A 310 -15.66 -4.40 1.42
C SER A 310 -16.48 -3.81 2.57
N ARG A 311 -16.48 -4.50 3.72
CA ARG A 311 -17.12 -4.04 4.94
C ARG A 311 -16.44 -2.79 5.48
N ILE A 312 -15.12 -2.79 5.60
CA ILE A 312 -14.32 -1.66 6.11
C ILE A 312 -14.55 -0.41 5.27
N ARG A 313 -14.48 -0.53 3.94
CA ARG A 313 -14.65 0.61 3.03
C ARG A 313 -16.10 1.05 2.86
N GLY A 314 -17.06 0.14 3.06
CA GLY A 314 -18.49 0.40 2.96
C GLY A 314 -19.12 1.03 4.20
N GLN A 315 -18.35 1.17 5.30
CA GLN A 315 -18.80 1.72 6.57
C GLN A 315 -18.10 3.03 6.91
N GLU A 316 -18.73 3.82 7.79
CA GLU A 316 -18.06 4.94 8.45
C GLU A 316 -16.87 4.46 9.29
N SER A 317 -15.98 5.38 9.65
CA SER A 317 -14.79 5.13 10.46
C SER A 317 -15.01 5.51 11.93
N LEU A 318 -14.04 5.16 12.79
CA LEU A 318 -13.95 5.67 14.16
C LEU A 318 -14.12 7.19 14.24
N LEU A 319 -13.58 7.94 13.29
CA LEU A 319 -13.66 9.41 13.31
C LEU A 319 -15.10 9.91 13.27
N HIS A 320 -15.96 9.25 12.51
CA HIS A 320 -17.39 9.56 12.44
C HIS A 320 -18.12 9.18 13.75
N VAL A 321 -17.74 8.04 14.34
CA VAL A 321 -18.27 7.61 15.65
C VAL A 321 -17.94 8.64 16.73
N LEU A 322 -16.69 9.11 16.76
CA LEU A 322 -16.23 10.13 17.71
C LEU A 322 -16.90 11.49 17.47
N ALA A 323 -17.02 11.91 16.22
CA ALA A 323 -17.72 13.16 15.87
C ALA A 323 -19.18 13.12 16.29
N ARG A 324 -19.87 11.98 16.13
CA ARG A 324 -21.26 11.77 16.57
C ARG A 324 -21.40 11.86 18.08
N ALA A 325 -20.40 11.43 18.84
CA ALA A 325 -20.36 11.59 20.30
C ALA A 325 -20.02 13.02 20.75
N GLY A 326 -19.79 13.97 19.84
CA GLY A 326 -19.47 15.35 20.16
C GLY A 326 -17.98 15.67 20.26
N VAL A 327 -17.07 14.76 19.86
CA VAL A 327 -15.65 15.05 19.72
C VAL A 327 -15.42 15.92 18.49
N ALA A 328 -14.73 17.07 18.65
CA ALA A 328 -14.32 17.87 17.52
C ALA A 328 -13.10 17.21 16.83
N VAL A 329 -13.36 16.50 15.74
CA VAL A 329 -12.37 15.78 14.98
C VAL A 329 -11.76 16.69 13.92
N HIS A 330 -10.42 16.65 13.76
CA HIS A 330 -9.71 17.35 12.70
C HIS A 330 -8.59 16.47 12.13
N TRP A 331 -8.58 16.27 10.82
CA TRP A 331 -7.54 15.56 10.08
C TRP A 331 -6.56 16.55 9.46
N ARG A 332 -5.25 16.43 9.76
CA ARG A 332 -4.20 17.17 9.07
C ARG A 332 -3.29 16.22 8.33
N ASP A 333 -3.18 16.44 7.02
CA ASP A 333 -2.50 15.55 6.10
C ASP A 333 -1.17 16.12 5.60
N ASN A 334 -0.12 15.32 5.65
CA ASN A 334 1.15 15.59 4.96
C ASN A 334 1.53 14.44 4.00
N GLN A 335 0.61 13.52 3.75
CA GLN A 335 0.78 12.35 2.91
C GLN A 335 -0.18 12.43 1.69
N SER A 336 -0.88 11.39 1.31
CA SER A 336 -1.76 11.30 0.13
C SER A 336 -3.26 11.22 0.47
N GLY A 337 -3.66 11.89 1.57
CA GLY A 337 -5.05 11.95 2.02
C GLY A 337 -5.46 10.80 2.94
N CYS A 338 -6.67 10.85 3.47
CA CYS A 338 -7.15 9.96 4.53
C CYS A 338 -7.76 8.62 4.03
N LYS A 339 -7.61 8.28 2.77
CA LYS A 339 -8.13 7.02 2.17
C LYS A 339 -9.60 6.73 2.51
N GLY A 340 -10.39 7.76 2.68
CA GLY A 340 -11.82 7.68 2.95
C GLY A 340 -12.21 7.65 4.43
N VAL A 341 -11.27 7.59 5.39
CA VAL A 341 -11.63 7.51 6.81
C VAL A 341 -12.10 8.84 7.40
N CYS A 342 -11.80 9.95 6.75
CA CYS A 342 -12.21 11.29 7.19
C CYS A 342 -13.23 11.96 6.25
N ASP A 343 -13.89 11.21 5.36
CA ASP A 343 -14.84 11.78 4.39
C ASP A 343 -15.91 12.60 5.09
N GLY A 344 -16.10 13.87 4.65
CA GLY A 344 -17.08 14.77 5.25
C GLY A 344 -16.70 15.36 6.60
N LEU A 345 -15.53 15.05 7.16
CA LEU A 345 -15.03 15.63 8.41
C LEU A 345 -14.05 16.78 8.12
N PRO A 346 -13.90 17.74 9.08
CA PRO A 346 -12.95 18.83 8.95
C PRO A 346 -11.51 18.34 8.79
N GLY A 347 -10.77 18.95 7.87
CA GLY A 347 -9.35 18.65 7.68
C GLY A 347 -8.64 19.70 6.82
N ASP A 348 -7.32 19.68 6.90
CA ASP A 348 -6.42 20.50 6.11
C ASP A 348 -5.17 19.70 5.67
N ARG A 349 -4.39 20.28 4.78
CA ARG A 349 -3.09 19.74 4.35
C ARG A 349 -1.97 20.71 4.76
N VAL A 350 -0.79 20.14 5.02
CA VAL A 350 0.42 20.93 5.17
C VAL A 350 0.81 21.52 3.82
N ASP A 351 0.98 22.84 3.79
CA ASP A 351 1.42 23.57 2.60
C ASP A 351 2.41 24.70 3.02
N ALA A 352 2.96 25.38 2.02
CA ALA A 352 3.90 26.47 2.27
C ALA A 352 3.29 27.70 2.97
N ARG A 353 1.95 27.81 3.04
CA ARG A 353 1.27 28.89 3.79
C ARG A 353 1.23 28.56 5.26
N LEU A 354 0.93 27.30 5.60
CA LEU A 354 0.91 26.83 6.98
C LEU A 354 2.32 26.70 7.55
N ALA A 355 3.27 26.20 6.75
CA ALA A 355 4.62 25.85 7.16
C ALA A 355 5.68 26.45 6.20
N PRO A 356 5.84 27.79 6.21
CA PRO A 356 6.81 28.46 5.34
C PRO A 356 8.23 27.96 5.64
N GLY A 357 8.98 27.64 4.59
CA GLY A 357 10.36 27.13 4.69
C GLY A 357 10.49 25.62 4.96
N LEU A 358 9.38 24.92 5.23
CA LEU A 358 9.37 23.45 5.39
C LEU A 358 8.90 22.71 4.13
N CYS A 359 8.54 23.42 3.07
CA CYS A 359 8.06 22.85 1.82
C CYS A 359 8.99 23.22 0.66
N ASP A 360 9.23 22.27 -0.25
CA ASP A 360 10.04 22.42 -1.46
C ASP A 360 9.21 22.67 -2.74
N GLY A 361 7.91 22.84 -2.61
CA GLY A 361 6.95 23.00 -3.71
C GLY A 361 6.29 21.69 -4.16
N GLN A 362 6.84 20.55 -3.79
CA GLN A 362 6.25 19.22 -4.04
C GLN A 362 5.82 18.54 -2.75
N ARG A 363 6.66 18.62 -1.72
CA ARG A 363 6.47 17.99 -0.40
C ARG A 363 6.78 18.97 0.71
N CYS A 364 6.24 18.69 1.88
CA CYS A 364 6.58 19.41 3.10
C CYS A 364 7.19 18.43 4.12
N LEU A 365 8.09 18.93 4.96
CA LEU A 365 8.61 18.19 6.11
C LEU A 365 7.53 18.06 7.19
N ASP A 366 7.54 16.95 7.93
CA ASP A 366 6.48 16.61 8.91
C ASP A 366 6.39 17.59 10.11
N GLU A 367 7.41 18.38 10.37
CA GLU A 367 7.31 19.47 11.35
C GLU A 367 6.21 20.48 10.98
N GLY A 368 5.83 20.58 9.71
CA GLY A 368 4.69 21.35 9.23
C GLY A 368 3.35 20.92 9.83
N LEU A 369 3.20 19.65 10.22
CA LEU A 369 2.00 19.16 10.91
C LEU A 369 1.70 19.89 12.21
N ILE A 370 2.74 20.42 12.86
CA ILE A 370 2.67 21.09 14.16
C ILE A 370 3.00 22.58 14.10
N ALA A 371 3.07 23.18 12.91
CA ALA A 371 3.50 24.57 12.73
C ALA A 371 2.65 25.58 13.53
N ASP A 372 1.34 25.34 13.67
CA ASP A 372 0.40 26.21 14.41
C ASP A 372 -0.13 25.59 15.72
N ILE A 373 0.50 24.52 16.22
CA ILE A 373 -0.02 23.73 17.35
C ILE A 373 -0.27 24.57 18.60
N ASP A 374 0.60 25.54 18.92
CA ASP A 374 0.45 26.41 20.09
C ASP A 374 -0.79 27.31 19.97
N ALA A 375 -1.05 27.85 18.78
CA ALA A 375 -2.22 28.65 18.49
C ALA A 375 -3.52 27.81 18.55
N ARG A 376 -3.45 26.55 18.12
CA ARG A 376 -4.58 25.60 18.25
C ARG A 376 -4.84 25.24 19.70
N LEU A 377 -3.80 24.96 20.49
CA LEU A 377 -3.92 24.68 21.93
C LEU A 377 -4.51 25.86 22.70
N ALA A 378 -4.09 27.10 22.37
CA ALA A 378 -4.65 28.29 22.99
C ALA A 378 -6.15 28.49 22.72
N ARG A 379 -6.64 27.99 21.60
CA ARG A 379 -8.04 28.08 21.17
C ARG A 379 -8.85 26.82 21.45
N ALA A 380 -8.23 25.77 22.00
CA ALA A 380 -8.91 24.50 22.25
C ALA A 380 -10.14 24.68 23.15
N ARG A 381 -11.23 23.97 22.85
CA ARG A 381 -12.49 23.94 23.62
C ARG A 381 -13.06 22.53 23.59
N GLY A 382 -13.69 22.12 24.68
CA GLY A 382 -14.33 20.80 24.77
C GLY A 382 -13.36 19.63 24.55
N THR A 383 -13.86 18.54 24.01
CA THR A 383 -13.07 17.33 23.71
C THR A 383 -12.73 17.29 22.22
N GLN A 384 -11.47 17.13 21.89
CA GLN A 384 -10.97 17.18 20.51
C GLN A 384 -10.08 15.97 20.21
N LEU A 385 -10.13 15.50 18.96
CA LEU A 385 -9.18 14.58 18.38
C LEU A 385 -8.51 15.26 17.19
N TRP A 386 -7.20 15.40 17.23
CA TRP A 386 -6.39 15.85 16.09
C TRP A 386 -5.64 14.66 15.52
N VAL A 387 -5.92 14.33 14.28
CA VAL A 387 -5.17 13.31 13.54
C VAL A 387 -4.11 14.00 12.70
N LEU A 388 -2.86 13.67 12.94
CA LEU A 388 -1.69 14.16 12.20
C LEU A 388 -1.16 13.00 11.36
N HIS A 389 -1.34 13.06 10.05
CA HIS A 389 -0.92 12.02 9.12
C HIS A 389 0.42 12.41 8.49
N MET A 390 1.47 11.69 8.87
CA MET A 390 2.85 11.98 8.48
C MET A 390 3.15 11.50 7.06
N LEU A 391 4.10 12.16 6.41
CA LEU A 391 4.84 11.64 5.28
C LEU A 391 5.89 10.60 5.74
N GLY A 392 6.36 10.75 6.97
CA GLY A 392 7.17 9.79 7.69
C GLY A 392 8.41 9.30 6.95
N ASN A 393 8.52 7.98 6.88
CA ASN A 393 9.63 7.29 6.24
C ASN A 393 9.31 6.80 4.83
N HIS A 394 8.32 7.39 4.16
CA HIS A 394 7.86 6.93 2.84
C HIS A 394 8.99 6.89 1.80
N GLY A 395 9.25 5.70 1.23
CA GLY A 395 10.26 5.46 0.21
C GLY A 395 9.81 5.86 -1.22
N PRO A 396 10.70 5.72 -2.18
CA PRO A 396 12.12 5.32 -2.06
C PRO A 396 13.05 6.44 -1.60
N SER A 397 12.63 7.70 -1.64
CA SER A 397 13.47 8.89 -1.45
C SER A 397 13.63 9.24 0.03
N TYR A 398 14.11 8.32 0.87
CA TYR A 398 14.24 8.54 2.32
C TYR A 398 15.05 9.80 2.66
N PHE A 399 16.08 10.13 1.87
CA PHE A 399 16.92 11.32 2.05
C PHE A 399 16.17 12.66 1.94
N ARG A 400 14.95 12.65 1.37
CA ARG A 400 14.06 13.81 1.28
C ARG A 400 13.09 13.93 2.45
N ARG A 401 13.10 12.99 3.40
CA ARG A 401 12.17 12.95 4.54
C ARG A 401 12.69 13.71 5.76
N TYR A 402 13.90 14.22 5.69
CA TYR A 402 14.53 14.98 6.77
C TYR A 402 15.39 16.12 6.22
N PRO A 403 15.54 17.24 6.96
CA PRO A 403 16.48 18.30 6.58
C PRO A 403 17.93 17.83 6.80
N ALA A 404 18.89 18.41 6.07
CA ALA A 404 20.31 18.02 6.11
C ALA A 404 20.92 18.01 7.52
N THR A 405 20.40 18.82 8.44
CA THR A 405 20.81 18.86 9.85
C THR A 405 20.50 17.58 10.63
N PHE A 406 19.62 16.72 10.10
CA PHE A 406 19.24 15.42 10.67
C PHE A 406 20.00 14.26 10.04
N GLU A 407 20.90 14.49 9.07
CA GLU A 407 21.75 13.45 8.48
C GLU A 407 22.86 13.04 9.45
N HIS A 408 22.50 12.19 10.40
CA HIS A 408 23.39 11.68 11.44
C HIS A 408 24.19 10.45 10.97
N PHE A 409 23.52 9.48 10.35
CA PHE A 409 24.14 8.25 9.84
C PHE A 409 24.63 8.49 8.41
N ARG A 410 25.95 8.25 8.17
CA ARG A 410 26.61 8.55 6.90
C ARG A 410 27.53 7.41 6.44
N PRO A 411 27.73 7.25 5.12
CA PRO A 411 27.04 7.94 4.03
C PRO A 411 25.58 7.50 3.92
N ALA A 412 24.69 8.39 3.46
CA ALA A 412 23.28 8.09 3.25
C ALA A 412 22.98 8.00 1.75
N CYS A 413 22.10 7.06 1.38
CA CYS A 413 21.62 6.94 0.00
C CYS A 413 20.89 8.22 -0.42
N ARG A 414 21.32 8.84 -1.53
CA ARG A 414 20.73 10.04 -2.13
C ARG A 414 20.18 9.77 -3.53
N GLN A 415 19.78 8.52 -3.77
CA GLN A 415 19.21 8.05 -5.03
C GLN A 415 17.75 7.63 -4.82
N ASP A 416 16.90 7.92 -5.80
CA ASP A 416 15.52 7.43 -5.82
C ASP A 416 15.48 5.93 -6.21
N ASP A 417 16.46 5.42 -6.95
CA ASP A 417 16.67 3.98 -7.18
C ASP A 417 17.61 3.41 -6.11
N LEU A 418 17.02 2.82 -5.08
CA LEU A 418 17.71 2.27 -3.91
C LEU A 418 18.79 1.22 -4.25
N ARG A 419 18.67 0.55 -5.41
CA ARG A 419 19.67 -0.46 -5.84
C ARG A 419 20.97 0.15 -6.38
N LEU A 420 21.03 1.46 -6.52
CA LEU A 420 22.26 2.18 -6.86
C LEU A 420 23.08 2.50 -5.60
N CYS A 421 22.56 2.24 -4.42
CA CYS A 421 23.22 2.42 -3.14
C CYS A 421 23.54 1.07 -2.50
N SER A 422 24.51 1.03 -1.61
CA SER A 422 24.74 -0.10 -0.73
C SER A 422 23.59 -0.24 0.30
N GLU A 423 23.44 -1.43 0.88
CA GLU A 423 22.45 -1.67 1.93
C GLU A 423 22.64 -0.75 3.14
N ASP A 424 23.89 -0.45 3.49
CA ASP A 424 24.19 0.46 4.60
C ASP A 424 23.82 1.90 4.29
N GLU A 425 24.01 2.37 3.06
CA GLU A 425 23.57 3.71 2.65
C GLU A 425 22.05 3.84 2.68
N VAL A 426 21.31 2.81 2.21
CA VAL A 426 19.85 2.76 2.27
C VAL A 426 19.39 2.79 3.73
N ARG A 427 19.98 1.95 4.58
CA ARG A 427 19.69 1.91 6.01
C ARG A 427 20.00 3.25 6.69
N ASN A 428 21.11 3.88 6.37
CA ASN A 428 21.49 5.18 6.91
C ASN A 428 20.47 6.28 6.55
N ALA A 429 20.02 6.33 5.30
CA ALA A 429 19.01 7.28 4.86
C ALA A 429 17.67 7.06 5.58
N TYR A 430 17.25 5.81 5.72
CA TYR A 430 16.03 5.43 6.42
C TYR A 430 16.09 5.75 7.93
N ASP A 431 17.21 5.42 8.60
CA ASP A 431 17.39 5.69 10.02
C ASP A 431 17.46 7.20 10.33
N ASN A 432 18.00 8.01 9.42
CA ASN A 432 17.96 9.47 9.53
C ASN A 432 16.52 10.01 9.44
N ALA A 433 15.68 9.42 8.57
CA ALA A 433 14.27 9.77 8.49
C ALA A 433 13.52 9.40 9.79
N LEU A 434 13.82 8.25 10.40
CA LEU A 434 13.28 7.90 11.73
C LEU A 434 13.72 8.87 12.82
N ARG A 435 14.97 9.35 12.81
CA ARG A 435 15.42 10.40 13.76
C ARG A 435 14.64 11.70 13.59
N TYR A 436 14.19 12.00 12.38
CA TYR A 436 13.34 13.16 12.16
C TYR A 436 11.90 12.90 12.65
N THR A 437 11.37 11.71 12.48
CA THR A 437 10.11 11.29 13.11
C THR A 437 10.17 11.41 14.64
N ASP A 438 11.25 10.94 15.28
CA ASP A 438 11.53 11.12 16.71
C ASP A 438 11.49 12.59 17.13
N HIS A 439 12.12 13.47 16.34
CA HIS A 439 12.10 14.90 16.59
C HIS A 439 10.68 15.48 16.55
N VAL A 440 9.90 15.18 15.53
CA VAL A 440 8.54 15.70 15.37
C VAL A 440 7.62 15.22 16.50
N LEU A 441 7.71 13.94 16.88
CA LEU A 441 6.96 13.38 17.99
C LEU A 441 7.35 14.02 19.32
N ALA A 442 8.65 14.14 19.60
CA ALA A 442 9.15 14.75 20.82
C ALA A 442 8.77 16.25 20.91
N ALA A 443 8.85 16.98 19.79
CA ALA A 443 8.41 18.38 19.71
C ALA A 443 6.90 18.50 19.96
N THR A 444 6.10 17.61 19.42
CA THR A 444 4.64 17.56 19.67
C THR A 444 4.36 17.35 21.16
N ILE A 445 5.00 16.35 21.78
CA ILE A 445 4.87 16.07 23.22
C ILE A 445 5.29 17.28 24.05
N ALA A 446 6.40 17.93 23.71
CA ALA A 446 6.87 19.12 24.44
C ALA A 446 5.84 20.27 24.40
N ARG A 447 5.21 20.54 23.26
CA ARG A 447 4.15 21.58 23.13
C ARG A 447 2.89 21.21 23.92
N LEU A 448 2.46 19.94 23.86
CA LEU A 448 1.34 19.44 24.66
C LEU A 448 1.63 19.51 26.16
N ALA A 449 2.83 19.15 26.59
CA ALA A 449 3.26 19.23 27.98
C ALA A 449 3.32 20.68 28.49
N ALA A 450 3.81 21.61 27.67
CA ALA A 450 3.86 23.07 28.00
C ALA A 450 2.45 23.67 28.14
N ALA A 451 1.44 23.11 27.50
CA ALA A 451 0.05 23.53 27.63
C ALA A 451 -0.71 22.84 28.80
N GLY A 452 -0.04 21.96 29.56
CA GLY A 452 -0.66 21.08 30.55
C GLY A 452 -1.45 21.77 31.68
N ASP A 453 -1.21 23.02 31.96
CA ASP A 453 -2.02 23.81 32.93
C ASP A 453 -3.36 24.28 32.36
N ARG A 454 -3.50 24.29 31.03
CA ARG A 454 -4.69 24.78 30.30
C ARG A 454 -5.45 23.71 29.58
N VAL A 455 -4.77 22.63 29.14
CA VAL A 455 -5.31 21.57 28.31
C VAL A 455 -4.87 20.23 28.86
N ASP A 456 -5.82 19.32 29.05
CA ASP A 456 -5.54 17.91 29.33
C ASP A 456 -5.28 17.18 28.02
N SER A 457 -4.11 16.57 27.86
CA SER A 457 -3.72 16.03 26.55
C SER A 457 -3.12 14.62 26.60
N ALA A 458 -3.34 13.87 25.53
CA ALA A 458 -2.67 12.60 25.26
C ALA A 458 -2.19 12.58 23.80
N LEU A 459 -1.12 11.82 23.55
CA LEU A 459 -0.62 11.54 22.20
C LEU A 459 -0.49 10.04 22.03
N LEU A 460 -1.15 9.49 21.01
CA LEU A 460 -0.99 8.13 20.52
C LEU A 460 -0.27 8.21 19.17
N TYR A 461 0.87 7.56 19.05
CA TYR A 461 1.57 7.36 17.78
C TYR A 461 1.50 5.91 17.37
N VAL A 462 1.25 5.66 16.10
CA VAL A 462 1.35 4.33 15.47
C VAL A 462 1.69 4.51 14.00
N SER A 463 2.66 3.74 13.48
CA SER A 463 2.89 3.69 12.04
C SER A 463 1.83 2.83 11.37
N ASP A 464 1.47 3.16 10.16
CA ASP A 464 0.45 2.43 9.39
C ASP A 464 0.96 1.07 8.88
N HIS A 465 2.19 0.98 8.43
CA HIS A 465 2.92 -0.25 8.07
C HIS A 465 4.43 -0.05 8.19
N GLY A 466 5.18 -1.12 7.99
CA GLY A 466 6.64 -1.06 7.96
C GLY A 466 7.20 -1.03 6.53
N GLU A 467 8.51 -1.34 6.40
CA GLU A 467 9.28 -1.16 5.17
C GLU A 467 10.34 -2.25 5.02
N SER A 468 10.56 -2.72 3.80
CA SER A 468 11.71 -3.54 3.42
C SER A 468 12.84 -2.67 2.86
N LEU A 469 14.06 -2.86 3.35
CA LEU A 469 15.26 -2.11 2.95
C LEU A 469 16.27 -2.97 2.18
N GLY A 470 15.83 -4.08 1.59
CA GLY A 470 16.67 -5.03 0.87
C GLY A 470 16.57 -6.46 1.39
N GLU A 471 15.87 -6.70 2.51
CA GLU A 471 15.70 -8.04 3.06
C GLU A 471 15.06 -8.97 2.03
N TYR A 472 15.66 -10.12 1.81
CA TYR A 472 15.25 -11.10 0.77
C TYR A 472 15.19 -10.51 -0.64
N GLY A 473 15.95 -9.44 -0.91
CA GLY A 473 15.89 -8.69 -2.17
C GLY A 473 14.63 -7.86 -2.36
N LEU A 474 13.82 -7.70 -1.30
CA LEU A 474 12.62 -6.86 -1.28
C LEU A 474 12.98 -5.44 -0.85
N TYR A 475 12.40 -4.47 -1.51
CA TYR A 475 12.46 -3.06 -1.14
C TYR A 475 11.04 -2.50 -1.10
N LEU A 476 10.87 -1.40 -0.36
CA LEU A 476 9.58 -0.76 -0.19
C LEU A 476 8.57 -1.67 0.54
N HIS A 477 7.30 -1.48 0.30
CA HIS A 477 6.18 -2.10 1.02
C HIS A 477 5.11 -2.62 0.04
N GLY A 478 3.98 -3.14 0.57
CA GLY A 478 2.84 -3.58 -0.24
C GLY A 478 2.91 -5.03 -0.69
N VAL A 479 3.80 -5.84 -0.12
CA VAL A 479 3.76 -7.30 -0.31
C VAL A 479 2.46 -7.83 0.30
N PRO A 480 1.74 -8.76 -0.36
CA PRO A 480 0.51 -9.33 0.20
C PRO A 480 0.71 -9.82 1.62
N TYR A 481 -0.16 -9.43 2.53
CA TYR A 481 0.03 -9.59 3.98
C TYR A 481 0.41 -11.01 4.43
N ALA A 482 -0.19 -12.03 3.78
CA ALA A 482 0.05 -13.43 4.13
C ALA A 482 1.50 -13.90 3.89
N VAL A 483 2.23 -13.23 3.00
CA VAL A 483 3.61 -13.58 2.62
C VAL A 483 4.60 -12.44 2.87
N ALA A 484 4.13 -11.32 3.41
CA ALA A 484 4.96 -10.17 3.71
C ALA A 484 5.93 -10.47 4.85
N PRO A 485 7.18 -9.99 4.78
CA PRO A 485 8.13 -10.12 5.87
C PRO A 485 7.68 -9.32 7.10
N ALA A 486 8.14 -9.70 8.28
CA ALA A 486 7.82 -9.04 9.55
C ALA A 486 8.13 -7.53 9.50
N VAL A 487 9.21 -7.12 8.83
CA VAL A 487 9.61 -5.72 8.69
C VAL A 487 8.57 -4.83 7.98
N GLN A 488 7.64 -5.41 7.22
CA GLN A 488 6.50 -4.69 6.63
C GLN A 488 5.23 -4.75 7.49
N ARG A 489 5.13 -5.70 8.43
CA ARG A 489 3.94 -5.96 9.24
C ARG A 489 4.06 -5.54 10.69
N GLU A 490 5.28 -5.29 11.18
CA GLU A 490 5.55 -4.91 12.56
C GLU A 490 6.00 -3.46 12.64
N VAL A 491 5.24 -2.66 13.37
CA VAL A 491 5.37 -1.21 13.45
C VAL A 491 5.53 -0.74 14.89
N PRO A 492 6.16 0.42 15.14
CA PRO A 492 6.19 1.03 16.46
C PRO A 492 4.84 1.66 16.83
N MET A 493 4.50 1.60 18.10
CA MET A 493 3.37 2.29 18.70
C MET A 493 3.77 2.82 20.08
N LEU A 494 3.40 4.05 20.41
CA LEU A 494 3.64 4.63 21.73
C LEU A 494 2.49 5.50 22.19
N LEU A 495 2.35 5.62 23.51
CA LEU A 495 1.38 6.49 24.16
C LEU A 495 2.08 7.42 25.15
N TRP A 496 1.69 8.68 25.13
CA TRP A 496 2.05 9.69 26.12
C TRP A 496 0.79 10.39 26.65
N THR A 497 0.79 10.77 27.92
CA THR A 497 -0.27 11.56 28.55
C THR A 497 0.30 12.70 29.36
N SER A 498 -0.40 13.84 29.39
CA SER A 498 -0.07 14.95 30.26
C SER A 498 -0.35 14.59 31.73
N ARG A 499 0.28 15.36 32.64
CA ARG A 499 0.09 15.13 34.08
C ARG A 499 -1.40 15.26 34.46
N GLY A 500 -1.94 14.25 35.11
CA GLY A 500 -3.33 14.22 35.56
C GLY A 500 -4.35 13.76 34.52
N TYR A 501 -3.93 13.56 33.25
CA TYR A 501 -4.84 13.10 32.18
C TYR A 501 -5.61 11.83 32.56
N GLU A 502 -4.93 10.83 33.13
CA GLU A 502 -5.54 9.58 33.55
C GLU A 502 -6.76 9.82 34.47
N SER A 503 -6.59 10.69 35.48
CA SER A 503 -7.69 11.01 36.42
C SER A 503 -8.84 11.73 35.74
N VAL A 504 -8.54 12.62 34.78
CA VAL A 504 -9.56 13.40 34.04
C VAL A 504 -10.43 12.51 33.16
N VAL A 505 -9.87 11.43 32.61
CA VAL A 505 -10.62 10.48 31.78
C VAL A 505 -11.15 9.26 32.57
N GLY A 506 -11.07 9.31 33.89
CA GLY A 506 -11.58 8.26 34.78
C GLY A 506 -10.71 7.01 34.84
N LEU A 507 -9.41 7.14 34.59
CA LEU A 507 -8.44 6.06 34.78
C LEU A 507 -7.75 6.19 36.14
N ALA A 508 -7.35 5.07 36.72
CA ALA A 508 -6.58 5.07 37.96
C ALA A 508 -5.20 5.70 37.73
N LYS A 509 -4.86 6.68 38.57
CA LYS A 509 -3.62 7.45 38.46
C LYS A 509 -2.39 6.56 38.49
N GLY A 510 -1.49 6.72 37.53
CA GLY A 510 -0.23 5.98 37.41
C GLY A 510 -0.40 4.53 36.97
N CYS A 511 -1.62 4.11 36.59
CA CYS A 511 -1.91 2.75 36.13
C CYS A 511 -1.46 2.50 34.69
N LEU A 512 -1.62 3.50 33.82
CA LEU A 512 -1.56 3.30 32.36
C LEU A 512 -0.18 2.79 31.90
N ARG A 513 0.91 3.41 32.34
CA ARG A 513 2.27 2.96 31.95
C ARG A 513 2.59 1.52 32.37
N PRO A 514 2.37 1.09 33.62
CA PRO A 514 2.54 -0.31 34.00
C PRO A 514 1.62 -1.27 33.25
N ALA A 515 0.38 -0.89 32.95
CA ALA A 515 -0.55 -1.69 32.15
C ALA A 515 0.00 -1.90 30.73
N LEU A 516 0.41 -0.82 30.05
CA LEU A 516 0.98 -0.88 28.71
C LEU A 516 2.30 -1.67 28.66
N ALA A 517 3.13 -1.58 29.69
CA ALA A 517 4.35 -2.38 29.79
C ALA A 517 4.04 -3.88 29.85
N ARG A 518 2.96 -4.30 30.54
CA ARG A 518 2.49 -5.70 30.56
C ARG A 518 1.99 -6.15 29.18
N GLU A 519 1.22 -5.31 28.49
CA GLU A 519 0.73 -5.62 27.13
C GLU A 519 1.89 -5.74 26.13
N ARG A 520 2.87 -4.84 26.22
CA ARG A 520 4.12 -4.95 25.46
C ARG A 520 4.83 -6.30 25.71
N ALA A 521 5.02 -6.64 26.97
CA ALA A 521 5.69 -7.89 27.35
C ALA A 521 4.92 -9.13 26.87
N ALA A 522 3.59 -9.04 26.78
CA ALA A 522 2.75 -10.10 26.25
C ALA A 522 2.81 -10.25 24.72
N GLY A 523 3.29 -9.24 24.00
CA GLY A 523 3.46 -9.26 22.55
C GLY A 523 2.16 -9.39 21.76
N ARG A 524 1.03 -8.95 22.33
CA ARG A 524 -0.31 -9.13 21.72
C ARG A 524 -0.88 -7.85 21.08
N VAL A 525 -0.18 -6.73 21.21
CA VAL A 525 -0.69 -5.46 20.69
C VAL A 525 -0.69 -5.44 19.17
N ALA A 526 -1.76 -4.95 18.58
CA ALA A 526 -1.98 -4.85 17.16
C ALA A 526 -2.72 -3.54 16.83
N HIS A 527 -2.81 -3.19 15.57
CA HIS A 527 -3.65 -2.09 15.08
C HIS A 527 -5.11 -2.20 15.54
N ASP A 528 -5.59 -3.43 15.77
CA ASP A 528 -6.93 -3.73 16.27
C ASP A 528 -7.24 -3.02 17.61
N HIS A 529 -6.21 -2.67 18.38
CA HIS A 529 -6.37 -1.94 19.64
C HIS A 529 -6.63 -0.44 19.46
N VAL A 530 -6.25 0.15 18.33
CA VAL A 530 -6.28 1.62 18.14
C VAL A 530 -7.71 2.17 18.21
N PHE A 531 -8.66 1.53 17.50
CA PHE A 531 -10.07 1.92 17.51
C PHE A 531 -10.63 1.99 18.95
N HIS A 532 -10.41 0.94 19.71
CA HIS A 532 -10.98 0.79 21.05
C HIS A 532 -10.23 1.64 22.08
N THR A 533 -8.92 1.77 21.96
CA THR A 533 -8.11 2.61 22.85
C THR A 533 -8.43 4.10 22.67
N LEU A 534 -8.71 4.57 21.45
CA LEU A 534 -9.15 5.96 21.24
C LEU A 534 -10.53 6.23 21.84
N LEU A 535 -11.46 5.28 21.76
CA LEU A 535 -12.72 5.38 22.50
C LEU A 535 -12.48 5.48 24.01
N GLY A 536 -11.56 4.66 24.53
CA GLY A 536 -11.16 4.71 25.94
C GLY A 536 -10.50 6.01 26.35
N LEU A 537 -9.50 6.49 25.60
CA LEU A 537 -8.81 7.76 25.87
C LEU A 537 -9.76 8.96 25.84
N LEU A 538 -10.76 8.97 24.97
CA LEU A 538 -11.73 10.04 24.83
C LEU A 538 -12.97 9.85 25.75
N ASP A 539 -13.05 8.72 26.45
CA ASP A 539 -14.22 8.30 27.23
C ASP A 539 -15.52 8.45 26.42
N VAL A 540 -15.54 7.79 25.25
CA VAL A 540 -16.71 7.68 24.38
C VAL A 540 -17.30 6.28 24.52
N ARG A 541 -18.60 6.20 24.77
CA ARG A 541 -19.32 4.94 24.97
C ARG A 541 -20.16 4.59 23.75
N THR A 542 -20.02 3.36 23.27
CA THR A 542 -20.78 2.78 22.18
C THR A 542 -20.75 1.25 22.30
N ALA A 543 -21.75 0.57 21.77
CA ALA A 543 -21.79 -0.90 21.68
C ALA A 543 -20.64 -1.49 20.82
N LEU A 544 -19.99 -0.66 19.99
CA LEU A 544 -18.80 -1.07 19.22
C LEU A 544 -17.54 -1.21 20.08
N HIS A 545 -17.53 -0.65 21.31
CA HIS A 545 -16.34 -0.70 22.16
C HIS A 545 -16.12 -2.10 22.72
N GLU A 546 -14.96 -2.68 22.45
CA GLU A 546 -14.52 -3.96 23.02
C GLU A 546 -13.42 -3.70 24.08
N PRO A 547 -13.76 -3.87 25.38
CA PRO A 547 -12.79 -3.61 26.46
C PRO A 547 -11.49 -4.45 26.38
N ALA A 548 -11.57 -5.66 25.81
CA ALA A 548 -10.41 -6.52 25.62
C ALA A 548 -9.37 -5.95 24.63
N LEU A 549 -9.77 -5.03 23.76
CA LEU A 549 -8.92 -4.33 22.79
C LEU A 549 -8.65 -2.86 23.19
N ASP A 550 -9.19 -2.40 24.29
CA ASP A 550 -8.89 -1.07 24.84
C ASP A 550 -7.70 -1.15 25.81
N LEU A 551 -6.55 -0.64 25.39
CA LEU A 551 -5.35 -0.60 26.21
C LEU A 551 -5.50 0.22 27.50
N THR A 552 -6.55 1.04 27.63
CA THR A 552 -6.87 1.80 28.82
C THR A 552 -7.82 1.08 29.77
N ALA A 553 -8.53 0.05 29.30
CA ALA A 553 -9.53 -0.68 30.07
C ALA A 553 -9.02 -1.27 31.39
N PRO A 554 -7.79 -1.83 31.48
CA PRO A 554 -7.26 -2.34 32.75
C PRO A 554 -7.09 -1.29 33.84
N CYS A 555 -7.14 0.01 33.48
CA CYS A 555 -6.99 1.12 34.40
C CYS A 555 -8.31 1.80 34.79
N ARG A 556 -9.45 1.31 34.32
CA ARG A 556 -10.76 1.81 34.74
C ARG A 556 -11.20 1.16 36.05
N PRO A 557 -11.78 1.94 36.99
CA PRO A 557 -12.26 1.41 38.27
C PRO A 557 -13.23 0.25 38.15
N ASP A 558 -14.09 0.27 37.12
CA ASP A 558 -15.10 -0.77 36.87
C ASP A 558 -14.58 -1.93 36.02
N GLY A 559 -13.32 -1.88 35.61
CA GLY A 559 -12.64 -2.90 34.77
C GLY A 559 -12.08 -4.09 35.53
N THR A 560 -12.35 -4.17 36.81
CA THR A 560 -11.92 -5.29 37.64
C THR A 560 -12.82 -6.50 37.37
N THR A 561 -12.18 -7.58 36.87
CA THR A 561 -12.62 -8.98 36.94
C THR A 561 -13.36 -9.65 35.78
N ALA A 562 -13.26 -9.18 34.56
CA ALA A 562 -13.77 -9.99 33.44
C ALA A 562 -12.70 -10.85 32.71
N VAL A 563 -11.43 -10.81 33.09
CA VAL A 563 -10.33 -11.54 32.40
C VAL A 563 -9.79 -12.73 33.21
N ALA A 564 -10.36 -13.03 34.36
CA ALA A 564 -9.86 -14.11 35.24
C ALA A 564 -10.66 -15.42 35.16
N GLN A 565 -11.48 -15.66 34.13
CA GLN A 565 -12.09 -16.98 33.92
C GLN A 565 -12.64 -17.11 32.48
N ARG A 566 -11.77 -17.45 31.49
CA ARG A 566 -12.08 -18.44 30.45
C ARG A 566 -10.82 -18.85 29.72
#